data_54798c0ea9035fc581d4075620a9195e
#
_entry.id   54798c0ea9035fc581d4075620a9195e
#
_cell.length_a   1.000
_cell.length_b   1.000
_cell.length_c   1.000
_cell.angle_alpha   90.00
_cell.angle_beta   90.00
_cell.angle_gamma   90.00
#
_symmetry.space_group_name_H-M   'P 1'
#
loop_
_entity.id
_entity.type
_entity.pdbx_description
1 polymer ?
#
loop_
_entity_poly.entity_id
_entity_poly.type
_entity_poly.pdbx_seq_one_letter_code
_entity_poly.pdbx_strand_id
1 'polypeptide(L)'
;MKTLLILLAAIAIVLIVISIVHPVGKKIALYAILIGIALIMLLPFFWMFSSAFKTTQEINRFPPQWLPSHLSLENFKRAFEMAPFGRYFVNSVVVMVVSVSVTTFTTILAAFAFSRLRFPGRNLIFSLLLSLMMIPFEMLIITNYTTVVNLKVYDTLYALILPFTSSIFYTYILKNFFDSVSDSLYWSARIDGSSNWRFLWKVMVPMARPSLMTIILLNGLASWNSFMWPMYVIVSKENRTLPWGLQVFTTEAGSYPELLMAASTVVVFPVVILFLFARKYIVRGVARGGLKG
;
A
#
# COMPACT_ATOMS: atom_id res chain seq x y z
N MET A 1 8.25 -34.76 -2.67
CA MET A 1 7.02 -34.01 -2.30
C MET A 1 6.21 -34.74 -1.23
N LYS A 2 5.85 -36.02 -1.38
CA LYS A 2 5.10 -36.80 -0.36
C LYS A 2 5.82 -36.88 1.00
N THR A 3 7.12 -37.13 1.03
CA THR A 3 7.93 -37.22 2.27
C THR A 3 7.99 -35.87 3.02
N LEU A 4 8.07 -34.76 2.31
CA LEU A 4 8.04 -33.42 2.92
C LEU A 4 6.69 -33.11 3.56
N LEU A 5 5.56 -33.47 2.90
CA LEU A 5 4.21 -33.33 3.44
C LEU A 5 3.98 -34.17 4.68
N ILE A 6 4.49 -35.41 4.71
CA ILE A 6 4.41 -36.32 5.88
C ILE A 6 5.22 -35.73 7.04
N LEU A 7 6.43 -35.22 6.79
CA LEU A 7 7.26 -34.58 7.81
C LEU A 7 6.59 -33.33 8.39
N LEU A 8 6.02 -32.46 7.56
CA LEU A 8 5.29 -31.28 8.01
C LEU A 8 4.04 -31.63 8.83
N ALA A 9 3.30 -32.68 8.42
CA ALA A 9 2.14 -33.17 9.16
C ALA A 9 2.57 -33.74 10.53
N ALA A 10 3.66 -34.52 10.59
CA ALA A 10 4.19 -35.05 11.83
C ALA A 10 4.65 -33.95 12.81
N ILE A 11 5.35 -32.91 12.29
CA ILE A 11 5.75 -31.75 13.09
C ILE A 11 4.53 -31.00 13.62
N ALA A 12 3.50 -30.79 12.79
CA ALA A 12 2.26 -30.14 13.21
C ALA A 12 1.55 -30.92 14.32
N ILE A 13 1.46 -32.25 14.21
CA ILE A 13 0.88 -33.13 15.23
C ILE A 13 1.65 -33.05 16.55
N VAL A 14 2.99 -33.10 16.50
CA VAL A 14 3.85 -33.00 17.69
C VAL A 14 3.66 -31.62 18.36
N LEU A 15 3.61 -30.55 17.59
CA LEU A 15 3.38 -29.18 18.11
C LEU A 15 1.99 -29.04 18.75
N ILE A 16 0.96 -29.66 18.17
CA ILE A 16 -0.40 -29.72 18.75
C ILE A 16 -0.42 -30.45 20.06
N VAL A 17 0.21 -31.64 20.14
CA VAL A 17 0.27 -32.45 21.36
C VAL A 17 1.03 -31.71 22.48
N ILE A 18 2.18 -31.10 22.17
CA ILE A 18 2.95 -30.29 23.14
C ILE A 18 2.12 -29.07 23.61
N SER A 19 1.31 -28.46 22.73
CA SER A 19 0.49 -27.29 23.07
C SER A 19 -0.65 -27.63 24.03
N ILE A 20 -1.15 -28.87 24.03
CA ILE A 20 -2.24 -29.30 24.92
C ILE A 20 -1.72 -29.56 26.36
N VAL A 21 -0.48 -30.00 26.50
CA VAL A 21 0.06 -30.50 27.78
C VAL A 21 0.70 -29.42 28.67
N HIS A 22 1.22 -28.32 28.08
CA HIS A 22 1.94 -27.29 28.86
C HIS A 22 1.73 -25.85 28.33
N PRO A 23 1.55 -24.82 29.21
CA PRO A 23 1.36 -23.42 28.78
C PRO A 23 2.56 -22.86 28.01
N VAL A 24 3.78 -23.34 28.26
CA VAL A 24 4.98 -23.01 27.48
C VAL A 24 4.91 -23.62 26.08
N GLY A 25 4.36 -24.84 25.95
CA GLY A 25 4.17 -25.54 24.69
C GLY A 25 3.25 -24.76 23.72
N LYS A 26 2.18 -24.10 24.23
CA LYS A 26 1.30 -23.25 23.42
C LYS A 26 2.05 -22.09 22.78
N LYS A 27 2.94 -21.42 23.52
CA LYS A 27 3.75 -20.33 22.98
C LYS A 27 4.73 -20.83 21.92
N ILE A 28 5.41 -21.96 22.17
CA ILE A 28 6.34 -22.56 21.21
C ILE A 28 5.61 -22.94 19.91
N ALA A 29 4.46 -23.61 20.01
CA ALA A 29 3.64 -23.99 18.87
C ALA A 29 3.17 -22.74 18.08
N LEU A 30 2.70 -21.71 18.77
CA LEU A 30 2.29 -20.44 18.15
C LEU A 30 3.46 -19.79 17.38
N TYR A 31 4.63 -19.67 18.01
CA TYR A 31 5.80 -19.09 17.33
C TYR A 31 6.28 -19.95 16.15
N ALA A 32 6.25 -21.29 16.27
CA ALA A 32 6.61 -22.17 15.18
C ALA A 32 5.67 -22.02 13.97
N ILE A 33 4.35 -21.91 14.21
CA ILE A 33 3.37 -21.64 13.16
C ILE A 33 3.59 -20.27 12.53
N LEU A 34 3.80 -19.22 13.34
CA LEU A 34 4.05 -17.87 12.85
C LEU A 34 5.33 -17.79 12.01
N ILE A 35 6.40 -18.44 12.45
CA ILE A 35 7.66 -18.50 11.69
C ILE A 35 7.46 -19.28 10.39
N GLY A 36 6.75 -20.42 10.42
CA GLY A 36 6.44 -21.20 9.24
C GLY A 36 5.67 -20.39 8.19
N ILE A 37 4.62 -19.68 8.61
CA ILE A 37 3.85 -18.77 7.73
C ILE A 37 4.75 -17.65 7.20
N ALA A 38 5.57 -17.04 8.04
CA ALA A 38 6.48 -15.99 7.63
C ALA A 38 7.49 -16.47 6.58
N LEU A 39 8.07 -17.66 6.74
CA LEU A 39 8.98 -18.25 5.76
C LEU A 39 8.29 -18.51 4.41
N ILE A 40 7.06 -19.03 4.43
CA ILE A 40 6.27 -19.23 3.20
C ILE A 40 6.00 -17.90 2.50
N MET A 41 5.63 -16.85 3.25
CA MET A 41 5.40 -15.52 2.71
C MET A 41 6.66 -14.85 2.16
N LEU A 42 7.82 -15.13 2.73
CA LEU A 42 9.12 -14.61 2.27
C LEU A 42 9.68 -15.35 1.05
N LEU A 43 9.22 -16.57 0.78
CA LEU A 43 9.75 -17.42 -0.29
C LEU A 43 9.68 -16.77 -1.68
N PRO A 44 8.56 -16.13 -2.14
CA PRO A 44 8.54 -15.44 -3.43
C PRO A 44 9.49 -14.24 -3.48
N PHE A 45 9.68 -13.51 -2.38
CA PHE A 45 10.63 -12.41 -2.33
C PHE A 45 12.08 -12.91 -2.33
N PHE A 46 12.35 -14.01 -1.66
CA PHE A 46 13.65 -14.68 -1.73
C PHE A 46 13.97 -15.13 -3.16
N TRP A 47 13.00 -15.75 -3.85
CA TRP A 47 13.15 -16.15 -5.26
C TRP A 47 13.41 -14.94 -6.15
N MET A 48 12.65 -13.86 -6.02
CA MET A 48 12.84 -12.62 -6.76
C MET A 48 14.25 -12.05 -6.55
N PHE A 49 14.64 -11.88 -5.29
CA PHE A 49 15.95 -11.35 -4.92
C PHE A 49 17.09 -12.24 -5.41
N SER A 50 17.01 -13.56 -5.20
CA SER A 50 18.00 -14.51 -5.68
C SER A 50 18.10 -14.50 -7.20
N SER A 51 16.96 -14.46 -7.91
CA SER A 51 16.88 -14.48 -9.36
C SER A 51 17.38 -13.18 -10.01
N ALA A 52 17.40 -12.07 -9.29
CA ALA A 52 17.99 -10.82 -9.74
C ALA A 52 19.51 -10.93 -10.06
N PHE A 53 20.19 -11.92 -9.47
CA PHE A 53 21.62 -12.17 -9.67
C PHE A 53 21.91 -13.37 -10.58
N LYS A 54 20.88 -14.05 -11.09
CA LYS A 54 21.01 -15.25 -11.94
C LYS A 54 21.06 -14.90 -13.41
N THR A 55 21.67 -15.79 -14.18
CA THR A 55 21.55 -15.75 -15.64
C THR A 55 20.16 -16.26 -16.08
N THR A 56 19.76 -15.93 -17.32
CA THR A 56 18.50 -16.43 -17.93
C THR A 56 18.46 -17.97 -17.92
N GLN A 57 19.60 -18.62 -18.13
CA GLN A 57 19.69 -20.10 -18.12
C GLN A 57 19.45 -20.68 -16.73
N GLU A 58 19.99 -20.06 -15.68
CA GLU A 58 19.78 -20.49 -14.29
C GLU A 58 18.33 -20.33 -13.83
N ILE A 59 17.65 -19.28 -14.28
CA ILE A 59 16.23 -19.04 -13.94
C ILE A 59 15.34 -20.10 -14.58
N ASN A 60 15.62 -20.46 -15.84
CA ASN A 60 14.82 -21.41 -16.62
C ASN A 60 15.23 -22.88 -16.38
N ARG A 61 16.21 -23.14 -15.52
CA ARG A 61 16.72 -24.50 -15.24
C ARG A 61 15.68 -25.30 -14.47
N PHE A 62 15.52 -26.55 -14.85
CA PHE A 62 14.74 -27.53 -14.09
C PHE A 62 15.63 -28.70 -13.67
N PRO A 63 15.68 -29.09 -12.35
CA PRO A 63 14.96 -28.49 -11.22
C PRO A 63 15.44 -27.07 -10.91
N PRO A 64 14.59 -26.22 -10.28
CA PRO A 64 14.90 -24.82 -10.00
C PRO A 64 16.15 -24.66 -9.13
N GLN A 65 17.06 -23.82 -9.57
CA GLN A 65 18.26 -23.46 -8.80
C GLN A 65 17.91 -22.30 -7.86
N TRP A 66 17.97 -22.52 -6.55
CA TRP A 66 17.57 -21.53 -5.56
C TRP A 66 18.55 -20.37 -5.37
N LEU A 67 19.83 -20.63 -5.51
CA LEU A 67 20.91 -19.65 -5.35
C LEU A 67 21.61 -19.40 -6.68
N PRO A 68 22.12 -18.19 -6.97
CA PRO A 68 22.91 -17.92 -8.16
C PRO A 68 24.28 -18.63 -8.06
N SER A 69 24.83 -19.09 -9.17
CA SER A 69 26.20 -19.66 -9.22
C SER A 69 27.25 -18.60 -8.95
N HIS A 70 27.00 -17.37 -9.41
CA HIS A 70 27.88 -16.22 -9.20
C HIS A 70 27.03 -15.00 -8.89
N LEU A 71 27.47 -14.16 -7.94
CA LEU A 71 26.84 -12.88 -7.64
C LEU A 71 27.29 -11.87 -8.72
N SER A 72 26.38 -11.50 -9.62
CA SER A 72 26.62 -10.50 -10.66
C SER A 72 25.60 -9.38 -10.57
N LEU A 73 26.05 -8.13 -10.67
CA LEU A 73 25.20 -6.94 -10.76
C LEU A 73 24.83 -6.59 -12.20
N GLU A 74 25.23 -7.42 -13.16
CA GLU A 74 25.03 -7.14 -14.60
C GLU A 74 23.54 -6.97 -14.96
N ASN A 75 22.64 -7.75 -14.35
CA ASN A 75 21.20 -7.62 -14.59
C ASN A 75 20.66 -6.26 -14.13
N PHE A 76 21.16 -5.73 -13.02
CA PHE A 76 20.78 -4.39 -12.57
C PHE A 76 21.27 -3.33 -13.55
N LYS A 77 22.54 -3.41 -13.99
CA LYS A 77 23.11 -2.49 -14.97
C LYS A 77 22.31 -2.50 -16.28
N ARG A 78 22.09 -3.67 -16.86
CA ARG A 78 21.28 -3.84 -18.08
C ARG A 78 19.85 -3.34 -17.93
N ALA A 79 19.21 -3.59 -16.79
CA ALA A 79 17.86 -3.10 -16.52
C ALA A 79 17.82 -1.56 -16.54
N PHE A 80 18.81 -0.89 -15.92
CA PHE A 80 18.91 0.57 -15.91
C PHE A 80 19.28 1.18 -17.26
N GLU A 81 19.97 0.44 -18.12
CA GLU A 81 20.27 0.83 -19.50
C GLU A 81 19.03 0.71 -20.41
N MET A 82 18.18 -0.29 -20.20
CA MET A 82 16.96 -0.50 -20.99
C MET A 82 15.86 0.51 -20.71
N ALA A 83 15.80 1.07 -19.50
CA ALA A 83 14.76 2.01 -19.11
C ALA A 83 15.28 3.03 -18.09
N PRO A 84 14.78 4.28 -18.13
CA PRO A 84 15.21 5.35 -17.23
C PRO A 84 14.59 5.20 -15.82
N PHE A 85 14.94 4.14 -15.10
CA PHE A 85 14.38 3.82 -13.77
C PHE A 85 14.55 4.93 -12.75
N GLY A 86 15.63 5.72 -12.83
CA GLY A 86 15.80 6.90 -11.97
C GLY A 86 14.66 7.91 -12.15
N ARG A 87 14.23 8.15 -13.39
CA ARG A 87 13.09 9.02 -13.69
C ARG A 87 11.78 8.41 -13.23
N TYR A 88 11.56 7.12 -13.45
CA TYR A 88 10.38 6.40 -12.97
C TYR A 88 10.25 6.46 -11.44
N PHE A 89 11.38 6.36 -10.74
CA PHE A 89 11.43 6.53 -9.29
C PHE A 89 10.98 7.92 -8.88
N VAL A 90 11.54 8.97 -9.49
CA VAL A 90 11.14 10.36 -9.20
C VAL A 90 9.65 10.57 -9.49
N ASN A 91 9.14 10.09 -10.63
CA ASN A 91 7.72 10.16 -10.96
C ASN A 91 6.86 9.47 -9.91
N SER A 92 7.22 8.25 -9.50
CA SER A 92 6.49 7.51 -8.46
C SER A 92 6.48 8.26 -7.12
N VAL A 93 7.62 8.84 -6.72
CA VAL A 93 7.71 9.64 -5.49
C VAL A 93 6.85 10.90 -5.59
N VAL A 94 6.92 11.63 -6.71
CA VAL A 94 6.12 12.85 -6.93
C VAL A 94 4.63 12.52 -6.88
N VAL A 95 4.18 11.52 -7.65
CA VAL A 95 2.78 11.09 -7.67
C VAL A 95 2.33 10.67 -6.27
N MET A 96 3.10 9.86 -5.58
CA MET A 96 2.79 9.41 -4.22
C MET A 96 2.70 10.59 -3.24
N VAL A 97 3.71 11.43 -3.18
CA VAL A 97 3.76 12.55 -2.21
C VAL A 97 2.62 13.53 -2.45
N VAL A 98 2.38 13.91 -3.70
CA VAL A 98 1.31 14.87 -4.03
C VAL A 98 -0.07 14.26 -3.79
N SER A 99 -0.34 13.04 -4.27
CA SER A 99 -1.61 12.35 -4.05
C SER A 99 -1.90 12.17 -2.56
N VAL A 100 -0.93 11.67 -1.78
CA VAL A 100 -1.08 11.47 -0.32
C VAL A 100 -1.36 12.79 0.39
N SER A 101 -0.63 13.85 0.03
CA SER A 101 -0.80 15.17 0.66
C SER A 101 -2.19 15.75 0.38
N VAL A 102 -2.61 15.74 -0.87
CA VAL A 102 -3.91 16.28 -1.28
C VAL A 102 -5.05 15.44 -0.71
N THR A 103 -4.97 14.11 -0.84
CA THR A 103 -5.99 13.20 -0.29
C THR A 103 -6.09 13.31 1.24
N THR A 104 -4.98 13.43 1.95
CA THR A 104 -5.00 13.60 3.41
C THR A 104 -5.65 14.92 3.80
N PHE A 105 -5.30 15.99 3.10
CA PHE A 105 -5.88 17.32 3.34
C PHE A 105 -7.40 17.33 3.11
N THR A 106 -7.87 16.83 1.95
CA THR A 106 -9.31 16.74 1.64
C THR A 106 -10.05 15.81 2.61
N THR A 107 -9.41 14.70 3.01
CA THR A 107 -9.93 13.76 4.02
C THR A 107 -10.14 14.45 5.37
N ILE A 108 -9.17 15.25 5.83
CA ILE A 108 -9.28 16.00 7.10
C ILE A 108 -10.47 16.96 7.07
N LEU A 109 -10.61 17.72 5.98
CA LEU A 109 -11.70 18.68 5.83
C LEU A 109 -13.06 17.99 5.77
N ALA A 110 -13.18 16.95 4.95
CA ALA A 110 -14.42 16.20 4.78
C ALA A 110 -14.82 15.47 6.09
N ALA A 111 -13.88 14.78 6.74
CA ALA A 111 -14.14 14.11 8.00
C ALA A 111 -14.60 15.08 9.09
N PHE A 112 -13.99 16.27 9.19
CA PHE A 112 -14.41 17.30 10.12
C PHE A 112 -15.79 17.83 9.81
N ALA A 113 -16.09 18.10 8.53
CA ALA A 113 -17.41 18.57 8.11
C ALA A 113 -18.50 17.55 8.47
N PHE A 114 -18.30 16.28 8.14
CA PHE A 114 -19.27 15.23 8.43
C PHE A 114 -19.33 14.81 9.91
N SER A 115 -18.33 15.14 10.72
CA SER A 115 -18.33 14.85 12.16
C SER A 115 -18.90 16.02 12.98
N ARG A 116 -18.45 17.26 12.75
CA ARG A 116 -18.69 18.40 13.65
C ARG A 116 -19.63 19.46 13.11
N LEU A 117 -19.66 19.66 11.79
CA LEU A 117 -20.50 20.71 11.23
C LEU A 117 -21.98 20.23 11.12
N ARG A 118 -22.90 21.16 11.32
CA ARG A 118 -24.34 20.91 11.16
C ARG A 118 -24.79 21.55 9.86
N PHE A 119 -25.22 20.73 8.92
CA PHE A 119 -25.83 21.17 7.66
C PHE A 119 -26.93 20.20 7.24
N PRO A 120 -27.94 20.67 6.49
CA PRO A 120 -29.05 19.84 6.05
C PRO A 120 -28.56 18.71 5.16
N GLY A 121 -29.11 17.51 5.34
CA GLY A 121 -28.76 16.34 4.53
C GLY A 121 -27.41 15.67 4.88
N ARG A 122 -26.68 16.13 5.90
CA ARG A 122 -25.35 15.58 6.25
C ARG A 122 -25.29 14.06 6.29
N ASN A 123 -26.21 13.44 7.01
CA ASN A 123 -26.21 11.99 7.18
C ASN A 123 -26.61 11.26 5.89
N LEU A 124 -27.58 11.80 5.15
CA LEU A 124 -27.98 11.24 3.85
C LEU A 124 -26.83 11.31 2.84
N ILE A 125 -26.18 12.47 2.71
CA ILE A 125 -25.03 12.64 1.80
C ILE A 125 -23.92 11.66 2.18
N PHE A 126 -23.59 11.55 3.46
CA PHE A 126 -22.54 10.64 3.91
C PHE A 126 -22.91 9.17 3.65
N SER A 127 -24.16 8.76 3.85
CA SER A 127 -24.63 7.40 3.54
C SER A 127 -24.56 7.09 2.04
N LEU A 128 -24.95 8.06 1.20
CA LEU A 128 -24.81 7.93 -0.27
C LEU A 128 -23.33 7.79 -0.68
N LEU A 129 -22.43 8.59 -0.10
CA LEU A 129 -21.01 8.45 -0.35
C LEU A 129 -20.49 7.06 0.05
N LEU A 130 -20.91 6.53 1.19
CA LEU A 130 -20.55 5.17 1.62
C LEU A 130 -21.05 4.10 0.63
N SER A 131 -22.24 4.27 0.08
CA SER A 131 -22.77 3.35 -0.94
C SER A 131 -21.91 3.34 -2.21
N LEU A 132 -21.33 4.48 -2.59
CA LEU A 132 -20.41 4.56 -3.74
C LEU A 132 -19.11 3.77 -3.54
N MET A 133 -18.69 3.49 -2.30
CA MET A 133 -17.53 2.64 -2.03
C MET A 133 -17.73 1.17 -2.49
N MET A 134 -18.97 0.74 -2.68
CA MET A 134 -19.28 -0.60 -3.18
C MET A 134 -18.97 -0.75 -4.69
N ILE A 135 -18.76 0.36 -5.41
CA ILE A 135 -18.40 0.34 -6.83
C ILE A 135 -16.90 0.11 -6.94
N PRO A 136 -16.44 -1.00 -7.53
CA PRO A 136 -15.01 -1.23 -7.78
C PRO A 136 -14.44 -0.17 -8.71
N PHE A 137 -13.21 0.26 -8.42
CA PHE A 137 -12.52 1.27 -9.24
C PHE A 137 -12.39 0.83 -10.71
N GLU A 138 -12.23 -0.46 -10.93
CA GLU A 138 -12.09 -1.07 -12.26
C GLU A 138 -13.31 -0.77 -13.18
N MET A 139 -14.49 -0.68 -12.61
CA MET A 139 -15.71 -0.30 -13.36
C MET A 139 -15.70 1.17 -13.80
N LEU A 140 -14.94 2.00 -13.12
CA LEU A 140 -14.85 3.44 -13.38
C LEU A 140 -13.67 3.81 -14.30
N ILE A 141 -12.83 2.85 -14.70
CA ILE A 141 -11.61 3.09 -15.48
C ILE A 141 -11.93 3.86 -16.77
N ILE A 142 -12.91 3.40 -17.53
CA ILE A 142 -13.28 4.02 -18.84
C ILE A 142 -13.78 5.45 -18.63
N THR A 143 -14.65 5.67 -17.65
CA THR A 143 -15.18 6.99 -17.33
C THR A 143 -14.09 7.96 -16.85
N ASN A 144 -13.20 7.49 -15.98
CA ASN A 144 -12.06 8.27 -15.51
C ASN A 144 -11.08 8.58 -16.64
N TYR A 145 -10.81 7.61 -17.54
CA TYR A 145 -10.00 7.82 -18.74
C TYR A 145 -10.58 8.94 -19.62
N THR A 146 -11.88 8.85 -19.95
CA THR A 146 -12.57 9.87 -20.74
C THR A 146 -12.49 11.25 -20.07
N THR A 147 -12.65 11.30 -18.75
CA THR A 147 -12.52 12.54 -17.96
C THR A 147 -11.12 13.14 -18.08
N VAL A 148 -10.08 12.32 -17.92
CA VAL A 148 -8.67 12.74 -18.00
C VAL A 148 -8.34 13.27 -19.41
N VAL A 149 -8.85 12.61 -20.46
CA VAL A 149 -8.69 13.07 -21.84
C VAL A 149 -9.40 14.40 -22.07
N ASN A 150 -10.65 14.54 -21.63
CA ASN A 150 -11.41 15.78 -21.77
C ASN A 150 -10.79 16.96 -21.02
N LEU A 151 -10.17 16.70 -19.87
CA LEU A 151 -9.41 17.69 -19.10
C LEU A 151 -8.05 18.04 -19.72
N LYS A 152 -7.65 17.36 -20.80
CA LYS A 152 -6.36 17.53 -21.51
C LYS A 152 -5.15 17.29 -20.61
N VAL A 153 -5.28 16.40 -19.62
CA VAL A 153 -4.18 16.00 -18.72
C VAL A 153 -3.69 14.57 -19.00
N TYR A 154 -4.21 13.92 -20.06
CA TYR A 154 -3.75 12.61 -20.51
C TYR A 154 -2.25 12.62 -20.78
N ASP A 155 -1.58 11.51 -20.49
CA ASP A 155 -0.13 11.32 -20.61
C ASP A 155 0.71 12.30 -19.75
N THR A 156 0.18 12.73 -18.62
CA THR A 156 0.88 13.58 -17.64
C THR A 156 0.77 13.00 -16.23
N LEU A 157 1.65 13.42 -15.30
CA LEU A 157 1.54 13.02 -13.90
C LEU A 157 0.26 13.52 -13.23
N TYR A 158 -0.38 14.57 -13.75
CA TYR A 158 -1.68 15.03 -13.26
C TYR A 158 -2.78 13.98 -13.49
N ALA A 159 -2.73 13.22 -14.57
CA ALA A 159 -3.66 12.12 -14.82
C ALA A 159 -3.59 11.05 -13.72
N LEU A 160 -2.42 10.87 -13.09
CA LEU A 160 -2.20 9.91 -12.03
C LEU A 160 -2.64 10.44 -10.65
N ILE A 161 -2.75 11.76 -10.49
CA ILE A 161 -3.04 12.41 -9.22
C ILE A 161 -4.52 12.77 -9.09
N LEU A 162 -5.11 13.39 -10.13
CA LEU A 162 -6.45 13.99 -10.06
C LEU A 162 -7.57 13.04 -9.62
N PRO A 163 -7.69 11.80 -10.16
CA PRO A 163 -8.75 10.88 -9.74
C PRO A 163 -8.66 10.45 -8.26
N PHE A 164 -7.50 10.62 -7.64
CA PHE A 164 -7.20 10.15 -6.29
C PHE A 164 -7.03 11.31 -5.28
N THR A 165 -7.53 12.51 -5.60
CA THR A 165 -7.44 13.68 -4.71
C THR A 165 -8.37 13.63 -3.50
N SER A 166 -9.30 12.69 -3.48
CA SER A 166 -10.22 12.45 -2.36
C SER A 166 -10.47 10.95 -2.18
N SER A 167 -10.82 10.54 -0.97
CA SER A 167 -11.15 9.16 -0.65
C SER A 167 -12.27 9.08 0.37
N ILE A 168 -13.37 8.43 -0.01
CA ILE A 168 -14.50 8.18 0.89
C ILE A 168 -14.05 7.26 2.02
N PHE A 169 -13.25 6.23 1.72
CA PHE A 169 -12.74 5.27 2.69
C PHE A 169 -11.90 5.93 3.78
N TYR A 170 -10.94 6.78 3.42
CA TYR A 170 -10.13 7.50 4.40
C TYR A 170 -10.95 8.54 5.17
N THR A 171 -11.92 9.18 4.51
CA THR A 171 -12.86 10.09 5.17
C THR A 171 -13.69 9.36 6.21
N TYR A 172 -14.18 8.15 5.91
CA TYR A 172 -14.92 7.32 6.86
C TYR A 172 -14.06 6.94 8.08
N ILE A 173 -12.81 6.49 7.87
CA ILE A 173 -11.91 6.13 8.97
C ILE A 173 -11.68 7.34 9.88
N LEU A 174 -11.35 8.50 9.30
CA LEU A 174 -11.03 9.70 10.07
C LEU A 174 -12.26 10.29 10.75
N LYS A 175 -13.43 10.25 10.08
CA LYS A 175 -14.71 10.67 10.67
C LYS A 175 -15.04 9.84 11.91
N ASN A 176 -14.91 8.52 11.86
CA ASN A 176 -15.17 7.66 13.01
C ASN A 176 -14.22 7.99 14.18
N PHE A 177 -12.96 8.31 13.90
CA PHE A 177 -12.08 8.81 14.94
C PHE A 177 -12.57 10.17 15.49
N PHE A 178 -12.93 11.11 14.64
CA PHE A 178 -13.43 12.41 15.06
C PHE A 178 -14.72 12.29 15.87
N ASP A 179 -15.63 11.38 15.52
CA ASP A 179 -16.86 11.14 16.27
C ASP A 179 -16.58 10.57 17.68
N SER A 180 -15.46 9.88 17.87
CA SER A 180 -15.08 9.35 19.19
C SER A 180 -14.57 10.43 20.16
N VAL A 181 -14.27 11.61 19.67
CA VAL A 181 -13.88 12.76 20.50
C VAL A 181 -15.13 13.39 21.11
N SER A 182 -15.11 13.68 22.43
CA SER A 182 -16.26 14.23 23.14
C SER A 182 -16.74 15.56 22.55
N ASP A 183 -18.06 15.69 22.40
CA ASP A 183 -18.70 16.94 21.99
C ASP A 183 -18.46 18.07 23.01
N SER A 184 -18.31 17.75 24.31
CA SER A 184 -18.00 18.74 25.34
C SER A 184 -16.70 19.50 25.05
N LEU A 185 -15.68 18.81 24.51
CA LEU A 185 -14.42 19.44 24.12
C LEU A 185 -14.62 20.47 23.00
N TYR A 186 -15.48 20.12 22.02
CA TYR A 186 -15.79 21.05 20.93
C TYR A 186 -16.55 22.28 21.44
N TRP A 187 -17.56 22.08 22.29
CA TRP A 187 -18.36 23.17 22.82
C TRP A 187 -17.56 24.07 23.78
N SER A 188 -16.69 23.51 24.65
CA SER A 188 -15.79 24.29 25.49
C SER A 188 -14.87 25.18 24.66
N ALA A 189 -14.25 24.62 23.60
CA ALA A 189 -13.42 25.40 22.70
C ALA A 189 -14.20 26.52 21.97
N ARG A 190 -15.51 26.29 21.68
CA ARG A 190 -16.38 27.33 21.09
C ARG A 190 -16.69 28.47 22.08
N ILE A 191 -16.91 28.12 23.34
CA ILE A 191 -17.12 29.12 24.43
C ILE A 191 -15.84 29.95 24.61
N ASP A 192 -14.65 29.34 24.51
CA ASP A 192 -13.35 30.00 24.55
C ASP A 192 -13.03 30.85 23.29
N GLY A 193 -14.01 31.01 22.39
CA GLY A 193 -13.86 31.82 21.16
C GLY A 193 -13.07 31.15 20.04
N SER A 194 -12.82 29.84 20.10
CA SER A 194 -12.13 29.13 19.03
C SER A 194 -13.00 28.99 17.78
N SER A 195 -12.44 29.36 16.63
CA SER A 195 -13.09 29.07 15.33
C SER A 195 -13.00 27.58 14.99
N ASN A 196 -13.91 27.11 14.10
CA ASN A 196 -13.87 25.72 13.60
C ASN A 196 -12.51 25.35 13.00
N TRP A 197 -11.90 26.26 12.25
CA TRP A 197 -10.59 26.08 11.64
C TRP A 197 -9.49 25.92 12.71
N ARG A 198 -9.51 26.78 13.73
CA ARG A 198 -8.54 26.70 14.83
C ARG A 198 -8.71 25.41 15.62
N PHE A 199 -9.95 25.00 15.91
CA PHE A 199 -10.24 23.73 16.60
C PHE A 199 -9.80 22.52 15.78
N LEU A 200 -10.07 22.51 14.47
CA LEU A 200 -9.62 21.45 13.58
C LEU A 200 -8.10 21.25 13.65
N TRP A 201 -7.33 22.31 13.38
CA TRP A 201 -5.88 22.18 13.24
C TRP A 201 -5.13 22.11 14.57
N LYS A 202 -5.63 22.75 15.63
CA LYS A 202 -4.95 22.77 16.92
C LYS A 202 -5.38 21.66 17.88
N VAL A 203 -6.58 21.07 17.68
CA VAL A 203 -7.10 20.05 18.58
C VAL A 203 -7.33 18.73 17.83
N MET A 204 -8.20 18.71 16.83
CA MET A 204 -8.64 17.47 16.20
C MET A 204 -7.51 16.76 15.44
N VAL A 205 -6.75 17.48 14.62
CA VAL A 205 -5.64 16.92 13.82
C VAL A 205 -4.52 16.36 14.71
N PRO A 206 -4.04 17.07 15.75
CA PRO A 206 -3.06 16.50 16.68
C PRO A 206 -3.56 15.25 17.42
N MET A 207 -4.81 15.22 17.84
CA MET A 207 -5.41 14.04 18.48
C MET A 207 -5.51 12.86 17.51
N ALA A 208 -5.79 13.12 16.24
CA ALA A 208 -5.94 12.12 15.19
C ALA A 208 -4.61 11.64 14.58
N ARG A 209 -3.45 12.10 15.06
CA ARG A 209 -2.14 11.72 14.52
C ARG A 209 -1.98 10.21 14.24
N PRO A 210 -2.38 9.28 15.14
CA PRO A 210 -2.25 7.85 14.86
C PRO A 210 -3.08 7.39 13.65
N SER A 211 -4.34 7.85 13.54
CA SER A 211 -5.24 7.53 12.43
C SER A 211 -4.74 8.17 11.12
N LEU A 212 -4.27 9.41 11.17
CA LEU A 212 -3.70 10.10 10.02
C LEU A 212 -2.43 9.39 9.51
N MET A 213 -1.55 8.94 10.40
CA MET A 213 -0.38 8.16 9.98
C MET A 213 -0.78 6.86 9.30
N THR A 214 -1.81 6.18 9.78
CA THR A 214 -2.34 4.98 9.12
C THR A 214 -2.89 5.30 7.73
N ILE A 215 -3.66 6.38 7.59
CA ILE A 215 -4.20 6.83 6.29
C ILE A 215 -3.07 7.18 5.32
N ILE A 216 -2.09 7.96 5.75
CA ILE A 216 -0.92 8.36 4.95
C ILE A 216 -0.17 7.12 4.45
N LEU A 217 0.04 6.13 5.31
CA LEU A 217 0.74 4.90 4.96
C LEU A 217 -0.06 4.04 3.97
N LEU A 218 -1.34 3.82 4.22
CA LEU A 218 -2.19 3.03 3.33
C LEU A 218 -2.31 3.69 1.96
N ASN A 219 -2.52 5.01 1.92
CA ASN A 219 -2.60 5.76 0.67
C ASN A 219 -1.25 5.78 -0.07
N GLY A 220 -0.15 5.95 0.66
CA GLY A 220 1.19 5.90 0.09
C GLY A 220 1.51 4.55 -0.54
N LEU A 221 1.18 3.44 0.15
CA LEU A 221 1.33 2.09 -0.40
C LEU A 221 0.45 1.86 -1.62
N ALA A 222 -0.80 2.31 -1.60
CA ALA A 222 -1.72 2.19 -2.73
C ALA A 222 -1.21 2.98 -3.95
N SER A 223 -0.75 4.21 -3.75
CA SER A 223 -0.20 5.05 -4.82
C SER A 223 1.11 4.48 -5.38
N TRP A 224 2.01 4.01 -4.51
CA TRP A 224 3.29 3.42 -4.93
C TRP A 224 3.09 2.16 -5.77
N ASN A 225 2.18 1.27 -5.38
CA ASN A 225 1.90 0.01 -6.05
C ASN A 225 0.94 0.14 -7.24
N SER A 226 0.49 1.36 -7.56
CA SER A 226 -0.44 1.57 -8.67
C SER A 226 0.21 1.22 -10.00
N PHE A 227 -0.39 0.23 -10.69
CA PHE A 227 0.08 -0.26 -11.98
C PHE A 227 -0.98 -0.08 -13.08
N MET A 228 -2.19 -0.55 -12.82
CA MET A 228 -3.24 -0.63 -13.84
C MET A 228 -3.63 0.76 -14.37
N TRP A 229 -3.89 1.71 -13.51
CA TRP A 229 -4.27 3.06 -13.92
C TRP A 229 -3.17 3.79 -14.70
N PRO A 230 -1.90 3.85 -14.22
CA PRO A 230 -0.80 4.38 -15.03
C PRO A 230 -0.67 3.72 -16.41
N MET A 231 -0.89 2.42 -16.52
CA MET A 231 -0.81 1.70 -17.80
C MET A 231 -1.84 2.22 -18.82
N TYR A 232 -3.03 2.65 -18.38
CA TYR A 232 -4.06 3.18 -19.27
C TYR A 232 -3.86 4.64 -19.68
N VAL A 233 -3.27 5.46 -18.80
CA VAL A 233 -3.23 6.91 -19.00
C VAL A 233 -1.86 7.50 -19.28
N ILE A 234 -0.79 6.70 -19.20
CA ILE A 234 0.58 7.11 -19.49
C ILE A 234 1.13 6.30 -20.66
N VAL A 235 1.51 6.99 -21.73
CA VAL A 235 2.09 6.41 -22.95
C VAL A 235 3.59 6.73 -23.03
N SER A 236 3.95 8.00 -22.85
CA SER A 236 5.35 8.45 -22.96
C SER A 236 6.22 7.81 -21.90
N LYS A 237 7.44 7.38 -22.31
CA LYS A 237 8.40 6.76 -21.41
C LYS A 237 8.78 7.68 -20.25
N GLU A 238 8.82 8.97 -20.49
CA GLU A 238 9.24 9.98 -19.53
C GLU A 238 8.30 10.12 -18.33
N ASN A 239 7.00 9.80 -18.51
CA ASN A 239 5.96 9.96 -17.49
C ASN A 239 5.61 8.66 -16.75
N ARG A 240 6.24 7.54 -17.10
CA ARG A 240 5.98 6.25 -16.43
C ARG A 240 6.38 6.28 -14.97
N THR A 241 5.63 5.54 -14.16
CA THR A 241 5.95 5.22 -12.77
C THR A 241 6.76 3.93 -12.69
N LEU A 242 7.37 3.64 -11.56
CA LEU A 242 8.19 2.44 -11.37
C LEU A 242 7.44 1.13 -11.68
N PRO A 243 6.22 0.87 -11.11
CA PRO A 243 5.50 -0.36 -11.44
C PRO A 243 5.16 -0.48 -12.92
N TRP A 244 4.74 0.63 -13.56
CA TRP A 244 4.48 0.66 -15.01
C TRP A 244 5.75 0.41 -15.83
N GLY A 245 6.89 0.93 -15.38
CA GLY A 245 8.19 0.74 -16.03
C GLY A 245 8.65 -0.71 -16.12
N LEU A 246 8.20 -1.60 -15.22
CA LEU A 246 8.54 -3.02 -15.27
C LEU A 246 8.03 -3.73 -16.54
N GLN A 247 7.00 -3.21 -17.19
CA GLN A 247 6.46 -3.77 -18.43
C GLN A 247 7.49 -3.78 -19.58
N VAL A 248 8.52 -2.97 -19.51
CA VAL A 248 9.61 -2.97 -20.51
C VAL A 248 10.28 -4.34 -20.64
N PHE A 249 10.30 -5.15 -19.58
CA PHE A 249 10.93 -6.47 -19.56
C PHE A 249 10.02 -7.61 -20.03
N THR A 250 8.74 -7.30 -20.32
CA THR A 250 7.77 -8.23 -20.88
C THR A 250 7.29 -7.70 -22.21
N THR A 251 7.91 -8.13 -23.31
CA THR A 251 7.59 -7.70 -24.66
C THR A 251 7.03 -8.87 -25.48
N GLU A 252 6.36 -8.58 -26.58
CA GLU A 252 5.88 -9.62 -27.52
C GLU A 252 7.03 -10.44 -28.13
N ALA A 253 8.24 -9.84 -28.24
CA ALA A 253 9.43 -10.51 -28.75
C ALA A 253 10.11 -11.45 -27.75
N GLY A 254 9.64 -11.48 -26.48
CA GLY A 254 10.20 -12.30 -25.40
C GLY A 254 10.14 -11.60 -24.05
N SER A 255 10.52 -12.32 -23.00
CA SER A 255 10.66 -11.79 -21.65
C SER A 255 12.11 -11.89 -21.18
N TYR A 256 12.54 -10.92 -20.39
CA TYR A 256 13.85 -10.91 -19.72
C TYR A 256 13.62 -11.12 -18.22
N PRO A 257 13.38 -12.38 -17.77
CA PRO A 257 13.00 -12.64 -16.39
C PRO A 257 14.08 -12.20 -15.39
N GLU A 258 15.36 -12.31 -15.74
CA GLU A 258 16.47 -11.85 -14.90
C GLU A 258 16.45 -10.34 -14.69
N LEU A 259 16.16 -9.57 -15.74
CA LEU A 259 16.06 -8.11 -15.67
C LEU A 259 14.81 -7.67 -14.94
N LEU A 260 13.69 -8.36 -15.17
CA LEU A 260 12.43 -8.13 -14.45
C LEU A 260 12.61 -8.37 -12.94
N MET A 261 13.31 -9.43 -12.54
CA MET A 261 13.59 -9.71 -11.12
C MET A 261 14.51 -8.66 -10.50
N ALA A 262 15.56 -8.24 -11.24
CA ALA A 262 16.45 -7.17 -10.79
C ALA A 262 15.70 -5.83 -10.60
N ALA A 263 14.92 -5.42 -11.59
CA ALA A 263 14.13 -4.20 -11.52
C ALA A 263 13.04 -4.28 -10.43
N SER A 264 12.35 -5.41 -10.29
CA SER A 264 11.34 -5.63 -9.23
C SER A 264 11.95 -5.52 -7.84
N THR A 265 13.19 -6.00 -7.65
CA THR A 265 13.93 -5.84 -6.40
C THR A 265 14.12 -4.36 -6.05
N VAL A 266 14.48 -3.53 -7.04
CA VAL A 266 14.63 -2.08 -6.87
C VAL A 266 13.28 -1.42 -6.54
N VAL A 267 12.19 -1.83 -7.19
CA VAL A 267 10.83 -1.29 -6.95
C VAL A 267 10.31 -1.63 -5.55
N VAL A 268 10.60 -2.82 -5.05
CA VAL A 268 10.14 -3.29 -3.72
C VAL A 268 10.95 -2.68 -2.59
N PHE A 269 12.22 -2.36 -2.80
CA PHE A 269 13.12 -1.88 -1.75
C PHE A 269 12.63 -0.64 -0.99
N PRO A 270 12.15 0.44 -1.64
CA PRO A 270 11.59 1.60 -0.93
C PRO A 270 10.35 1.27 -0.08
N VAL A 271 9.51 0.32 -0.54
CA VAL A 271 8.34 -0.13 0.21
C VAL A 271 8.75 -0.83 1.50
N VAL A 272 9.76 -1.71 1.42
CA VAL A 272 10.31 -2.39 2.60
C VAL A 272 10.87 -1.38 3.61
N ILE A 273 11.65 -0.40 3.13
CA ILE A 273 12.17 0.68 3.97
C ILE A 273 11.03 1.45 4.64
N LEU A 274 10.05 1.90 3.86
CA LEU A 274 8.90 2.64 4.37
C LEU A 274 8.14 1.82 5.43
N PHE A 275 7.94 0.52 5.19
CA PHE A 275 7.29 -0.37 6.15
C PHE A 275 8.08 -0.50 7.46
N LEU A 276 9.40 -0.64 7.40
CA LEU A 276 10.24 -0.74 8.59
C LEU A 276 10.14 0.50 9.49
N PHE A 277 10.04 1.69 8.91
CA PHE A 277 9.81 2.92 9.65
C PHE A 277 8.38 3.06 10.15
N ALA A 278 7.42 2.60 9.36
CA ALA A 278 5.99 2.78 9.59
C ALA A 278 5.37 1.74 10.53
N ARG A 279 5.96 0.54 10.68
CA ARG A 279 5.42 -0.60 11.46
C ARG A 279 4.93 -0.23 12.86
N LYS A 280 5.65 0.64 13.56
CA LYS A 280 5.27 1.09 14.90
C LYS A 280 3.97 1.88 14.96
N TYR A 281 3.63 2.60 13.89
CA TYR A 281 2.39 3.37 13.81
C TYR A 281 1.21 2.48 13.40
N ILE A 282 1.42 1.52 12.47
CA ILE A 282 0.42 0.54 12.04
C ILE A 282 -0.05 -0.28 13.24
N VAL A 283 0.88 -0.87 14.01
CA VAL A 283 0.55 -1.71 15.17
C VAL A 283 -0.24 -0.92 16.22
N ARG A 284 0.12 0.33 16.48
CA ARG A 284 -0.61 1.18 17.46
C ARG A 284 -1.99 1.62 16.95
N GLY A 285 -2.16 1.82 15.64
CA GLY A 285 -3.43 2.22 15.04
C GLY A 285 -4.46 1.08 15.07
N VAL A 286 -4.04 -0.13 14.71
CA VAL A 286 -4.90 -1.33 14.70
C VAL A 286 -5.28 -1.77 16.12
N ALA A 287 -4.33 -1.73 17.07
CA ALA A 287 -4.59 -2.13 18.45
C ALA A 287 -5.65 -1.26 19.16
N ARG A 288 -5.80 0.02 18.82
CA ARG A 288 -6.82 0.91 19.39
C ARG A 288 -8.20 0.77 18.73
N GLY A 289 -8.26 0.28 17.50
CA GLY A 289 -9.53 -0.02 16.81
C GLY A 289 -10.17 -1.34 17.20
N GLY A 290 -9.38 -2.31 17.71
CA GLY A 290 -9.82 -3.67 18.06
C GLY A 290 -10.23 -3.87 19.52
N LEU A 291 -10.08 -2.88 20.40
CA LEU A 291 -10.38 -3.00 21.85
C LEU A 291 -11.73 -2.40 22.25
N LYS A 292 -12.69 -2.30 21.31
CA LYS A 292 -14.11 -2.03 21.62
C LYS A 292 -14.94 -3.24 21.21
N GLY A 293 -14.76 -4.34 21.93
CA GLY A 293 -15.60 -5.51 21.96
C GLY A 293 -15.61 -6.02 23.39
#